data_cb5f7eb776810f9f6775ef4d2aaa4bd4
#
_entry.id   cb5f7eb776810f9f6775ef4d2aaa4bd4
#
_cell.length_a   1.000
_cell.length_b   1.000
_cell.length_c   1.000
_cell.angle_alpha   90.00
_cell.angle_beta   90.00
_cell.angle_gamma   90.00
#
_symmetry.space_group_name_H-M   'P 1'
#
loop_
_entity.id
_entity.type
_entity.pdbx_description
1 polymer ?
#
loop_
_entity_poly.entity_id
_entity_poly.type
_entity_poly.pdbx_seq_one_letter_code
_entity_poly.pdbx_strand_id
1 'polypeptide(L)'
;MKLFFLIPALMLLVSCGTDNSNFRADCNGKMITYSQGVQTVEKETRRYEFADNKLIGRECSLDKGVIFCYSEVARSDSTSKEQLIFDRNNYTLTDIKTTIEANKSNGVRFVKTEIYQSNCPMTIKPSK
;
A
#
# COMPACT_ATOMS: atom_id res chain seq x y z
N MET A 1 17.66 -52.46 -33.88
CA MET A 1 16.77 -51.33 -33.95
C MET A 1 16.78 -50.62 -32.61
N LYS A 2 17.38 -49.47 -32.57
CA LYS A 2 17.52 -48.74 -31.31
C LYS A 2 16.51 -47.60 -31.32
N LEU A 3 15.57 -47.74 -30.44
CA LEU A 3 14.65 -46.67 -30.16
C LEU A 3 15.37 -45.65 -29.31
N PHE A 4 15.71 -44.57 -29.94
CA PHE A 4 16.16 -43.41 -29.19
C PHE A 4 14.94 -42.71 -28.68
N PHE A 5 14.64 -42.95 -27.44
CA PHE A 5 13.78 -42.03 -26.73
C PHE A 5 14.57 -40.77 -26.48
N LEU A 6 14.47 -39.89 -27.41
CA LEU A 6 14.67 -38.50 -27.05
C LEU A 6 13.59 -38.15 -26.07
N ILE A 7 13.91 -38.29 -24.83
CA ILE A 7 13.18 -37.59 -23.82
C ILE A 7 13.34 -36.14 -24.20
N PRO A 8 12.26 -35.47 -24.60
CA PRO A 8 12.37 -34.03 -24.69
C PRO A 8 12.80 -33.60 -23.33
N ALA A 9 13.92 -32.96 -23.26
CA ALA A 9 14.29 -32.28 -22.06
C ALA A 9 13.05 -31.51 -21.65
N LEU A 10 12.43 -31.97 -20.61
CA LEU A 10 11.37 -31.23 -19.98
C LEU A 10 12.03 -29.91 -19.70
N MET A 11 11.79 -28.96 -20.55
CA MET A 11 12.07 -27.60 -20.18
C MET A 11 11.16 -27.34 -19.00
N LEU A 12 11.71 -27.64 -17.87
CA LEU A 12 11.26 -27.00 -16.70
C LEU A 12 11.42 -25.52 -17.01
N LEU A 13 10.39 -25.00 -17.60
CA LEU A 13 10.14 -23.59 -17.47
C LEU A 13 10.00 -23.35 -15.98
N VAL A 14 11.15 -23.35 -15.34
CA VAL A 14 11.25 -22.58 -14.15
C VAL A 14 10.93 -21.19 -14.66
N SER A 15 9.66 -20.86 -14.66
CA SER A 15 9.31 -19.49 -14.65
C SER A 15 10.07 -18.94 -13.44
N CYS A 16 11.23 -18.37 -13.69
CA CYS A 16 11.74 -17.38 -12.79
C CYS A 16 10.70 -16.30 -12.77
N GLY A 17 9.56 -16.63 -12.13
CA GLY A 17 8.53 -15.68 -11.93
C GLY A 17 9.18 -14.51 -11.25
N THR A 18 9.23 -13.41 -11.96
CA THR A 18 9.40 -12.14 -11.27
C THR A 18 8.46 -12.22 -10.10
N ASP A 19 9.01 -12.22 -8.90
CA ASP A 19 8.21 -12.20 -7.70
C ASP A 19 7.51 -10.85 -7.68
N ASN A 20 6.28 -10.80 -8.20
CA ASN A 20 5.49 -9.59 -8.31
C ASN A 20 5.04 -9.08 -6.95
N SER A 21 5.40 -9.76 -5.87
CA SER A 21 5.09 -9.34 -4.51
C SER A 21 6.04 -8.26 -3.97
N ASN A 22 7.19 -8.08 -4.63
CA ASN A 22 8.16 -7.05 -4.28
C ASN A 22 8.14 -5.96 -5.34
N PHE A 23 7.63 -4.81 -5.01
CA PHE A 23 7.49 -3.73 -5.98
C PHE A 23 7.49 -2.37 -5.30
N ARG A 24 7.70 -1.36 -6.12
CA ARG A 24 7.61 0.04 -5.73
C ARG A 24 6.45 0.68 -6.48
N ALA A 25 5.60 1.41 -5.76
CA ALA A 25 4.55 2.21 -6.33
C ALA A 25 4.96 3.68 -6.27
N ASP A 26 5.10 4.30 -7.43
CA ASP A 26 5.39 5.73 -7.55
C ASP A 26 4.10 6.47 -7.80
N CYS A 27 3.71 7.31 -6.85
CA CYS A 27 2.40 7.94 -6.83
C CYS A 27 2.53 9.44 -7.05
N ASN A 28 1.72 9.95 -7.96
CA ASN A 28 1.59 11.39 -8.19
C ASN A 28 0.11 11.72 -8.04
N GLY A 29 -0.27 12.13 -6.85
CA GLY A 29 -1.67 12.23 -6.47
C GLY A 29 -2.03 13.48 -5.72
N LYS A 30 -3.11 13.38 -4.96
CA LYS A 30 -3.66 14.48 -4.18
C LYS A 30 -3.86 14.07 -2.74
N MET A 31 -3.49 14.95 -1.83
CA MET A 31 -3.80 14.86 -0.42
C MET A 31 -4.99 15.75 -0.11
N ILE A 32 -6.05 15.13 0.38
CA ILE A 32 -7.24 15.83 0.85
C ILE A 32 -7.24 15.79 2.38
N THR A 33 -7.24 16.94 3.01
CA THR A 33 -7.22 17.04 4.46
C THR A 33 -8.51 17.67 4.96
N TYR A 34 -9.14 17.01 5.91
CA TYR A 34 -10.31 17.50 6.62
C TYR A 34 -9.91 17.76 8.07
N SER A 35 -10.00 18.99 8.51
CA SER A 35 -9.68 19.36 9.88
C SER A 35 -10.56 20.53 10.32
N GLN A 36 -11.27 20.39 11.42
CA GLN A 36 -12.09 21.44 12.03
C GLN A 36 -13.06 22.11 11.03
N GLY A 37 -13.70 21.30 10.19
CA GLY A 37 -14.64 21.77 9.18
C GLY A 37 -14.00 22.41 7.96
N VAL A 38 -12.68 22.42 7.86
CA VAL A 38 -11.94 22.98 6.72
C VAL A 38 -11.38 21.84 5.89
N GLN A 39 -11.60 21.92 4.58
CA GLN A 39 -11.05 20.99 3.61
C GLN A 39 -9.93 21.67 2.82
N THR A 40 -8.78 21.03 2.74
CA THR A 40 -7.68 21.46 1.89
C THR A 40 -7.31 20.36 0.92
N VAL A 41 -6.88 20.73 -0.29
CA VAL A 41 -6.43 19.79 -1.32
C VAL A 41 -5.08 20.25 -1.83
N GLU A 42 -4.10 19.34 -1.76
CA GLU A 42 -2.74 19.62 -2.24
C GLU A 42 -2.25 18.49 -3.13
N LYS A 43 -1.45 18.83 -4.12
CA LYS A 43 -0.76 17.83 -4.92
C LYS A 43 0.40 17.27 -4.10
N GLU A 44 0.54 15.95 -4.08
CA GLU A 44 1.60 15.30 -3.33
C GLU A 44 2.12 14.09 -4.09
N THR A 45 3.44 13.96 -4.12
CA THR A 45 4.13 12.80 -4.68
C THR A 45 4.57 11.90 -3.56
N ARG A 46 4.26 10.61 -3.66
CA ARG A 46 4.66 9.60 -2.68
C ARG A 46 5.25 8.39 -3.36
N ARG A 47 6.09 7.69 -2.63
CA ARG A 47 6.63 6.40 -3.03
C ARG A 47 6.36 5.40 -1.94
N TYR A 48 5.76 4.28 -2.32
CA TYR A 48 5.51 3.17 -1.42
C TYR A 48 6.31 1.96 -1.86
N GLU A 49 7.00 1.33 -0.93
CA GLU A 49 7.75 0.10 -1.21
C GLU A 49 7.05 -1.07 -0.54
N PHE A 50 6.72 -2.07 -1.36
CA PHE A 50 6.07 -3.28 -0.91
C PHE A 50 7.06 -4.44 -0.97
N ALA A 51 7.10 -5.23 0.09
CA ALA A 51 7.83 -6.48 0.17
C ALA A 51 6.83 -7.57 0.55
N ASP A 52 6.75 -8.62 -0.26
CA ASP A 52 5.78 -9.70 -0.05
C ASP A 52 4.34 -9.17 0.05
N ASN A 53 4.00 -8.20 -0.81
CA ASN A 53 2.71 -7.49 -0.83
C ASN A 53 2.36 -6.79 0.48
N LYS A 54 3.36 -6.37 1.24
CA LYS A 54 3.19 -5.72 2.53
C LYS A 54 4.02 -4.45 2.64
N LEU A 55 3.47 -3.45 3.29
CA LEU A 55 4.21 -2.28 3.73
C LEU A 55 4.83 -2.54 5.09
N ILE A 56 6.07 -2.07 5.28
CA ILE A 56 6.75 -2.16 6.59
C ILE A 56 5.97 -1.32 7.60
N GLY A 57 5.70 -1.89 8.75
CA GLY A 57 5.01 -1.22 9.85
C GLY A 57 3.49 -1.24 9.79
N ARG A 58 2.92 -1.92 8.80
CA ARG A 58 1.47 -2.11 8.70
C ARG A 58 1.13 -3.58 8.54
N GLU A 59 -0.04 -3.95 9.02
CA GLU A 59 -0.59 -5.28 8.77
C GLU A 59 -1.32 -5.26 7.44
N CYS A 60 -0.90 -6.13 6.53
CA CYS A 60 -1.43 -6.15 5.17
C CYS A 60 -2.02 -7.50 4.81
N SER A 61 -3.05 -7.48 3.98
CA SER A 61 -3.66 -8.66 3.36
C SER A 61 -3.83 -8.41 1.87
N LEU A 62 -3.78 -9.49 1.09
CA LEU A 62 -3.98 -9.46 -0.35
C LEU A 62 -5.20 -10.29 -0.69
N ASP A 63 -6.16 -9.71 -1.41
CA ASP A 63 -7.32 -10.41 -1.93
C ASP A 63 -7.61 -9.94 -3.36
N LYS A 64 -7.60 -10.87 -4.31
CA LYS A 64 -7.92 -10.62 -5.73
C LYS A 64 -7.16 -9.43 -6.34
N GLY A 65 -5.89 -9.30 -6.00
CA GLY A 65 -5.04 -8.22 -6.51
C GLY A 65 -5.18 -6.90 -5.76
N VAL A 66 -5.98 -6.85 -4.70
CA VAL A 66 -6.13 -5.67 -3.86
C VAL A 66 -5.39 -5.87 -2.55
N ILE A 67 -4.51 -4.95 -2.23
CA ILE A 67 -3.74 -4.94 -1.00
C ILE A 67 -4.42 -4.01 0.01
N PHE A 68 -4.71 -4.53 1.18
CA PHE A 68 -5.22 -3.76 2.31
C PHE A 68 -4.18 -3.73 3.41
N CYS A 69 -3.76 -2.55 3.82
CA CYS A 69 -2.82 -2.38 4.91
C CYS A 69 -3.43 -1.52 6.01
N TYR A 70 -3.21 -1.91 7.25
CA TYR A 70 -3.76 -1.23 8.41
C TYR A 70 -2.67 -1.05 9.47
N SER A 71 -2.68 0.11 10.12
CA SER A 71 -1.89 0.33 11.32
C SER A 71 -2.62 1.26 12.26
N GLU A 72 -2.38 1.08 13.55
CA GLU A 72 -2.94 1.93 14.59
C GLU A 72 -1.85 2.23 15.62
N VAL A 73 -1.69 3.49 15.94
CA VAL A 73 -0.76 3.95 16.96
C VAL A 73 -1.54 4.73 18.00
N ALA A 74 -1.60 4.20 19.21
CA ALA A 74 -2.24 4.87 20.34
C ALA A 74 -1.17 5.51 21.22
N ARG A 75 -1.34 6.78 21.50
CA ARG A 75 -0.51 7.56 22.43
C ARG A 75 -1.39 8.07 23.55
N SER A 76 -0.78 8.65 24.59
CA SER A 76 -1.54 9.12 25.77
C SER A 76 -2.61 10.18 25.44
N ASP A 77 -2.40 10.97 24.40
CA ASP A 77 -3.26 12.09 24.01
C ASP A 77 -3.77 12.03 22.57
N SER A 78 -3.34 11.03 21.81
CA SER A 78 -3.76 10.90 20.41
C SER A 78 -3.79 9.44 19.96
N THR A 79 -4.67 9.15 19.00
CA THR A 79 -4.72 7.88 18.31
C THR A 79 -4.69 8.14 16.81
N SER A 80 -3.80 7.47 16.12
CA SER A 80 -3.68 7.51 14.66
C SER A 80 -4.03 6.15 14.07
N LYS A 81 -4.90 6.17 13.05
CA LYS A 81 -5.22 4.98 12.26
C LYS A 81 -4.86 5.24 10.81
N GLU A 82 -4.18 4.30 10.20
CA GLU A 82 -3.84 4.38 8.78
C GLU A 82 -4.38 3.16 8.05
N GLN A 83 -5.08 3.40 6.94
CA GLN A 83 -5.64 2.38 6.09
C GLN A 83 -5.22 2.66 4.66
N LEU A 84 -4.54 1.70 4.06
CA LEU A 84 -4.12 1.81 2.67
C LEU A 84 -4.84 0.73 1.86
N ILE A 85 -5.36 1.14 0.71
CA ILE A 85 -5.94 0.25 -0.29
C ILE A 85 -5.19 0.48 -1.58
N PHE A 86 -4.49 -0.54 -2.05
CA PHE A 86 -3.82 -0.50 -3.33
C PHE A 86 -4.38 -1.57 -4.25
N ASP A 87 -5.07 -1.15 -5.31
CA ASP A 87 -5.60 -2.06 -6.31
C ASP A 87 -4.56 -2.25 -7.42
N ARG A 88 -3.94 -3.43 -7.43
CA ARG A 88 -2.91 -3.77 -8.41
C ARG A 88 -3.48 -3.97 -9.82
N ASN A 89 -4.77 -4.15 -9.95
CA ASN A 89 -5.41 -4.39 -11.25
C ASN A 89 -5.53 -3.10 -12.08
N ASN A 90 -5.72 -1.98 -11.42
CA ASN A 90 -5.87 -0.68 -12.07
C ASN A 90 -4.91 0.40 -11.55
N TYR A 91 -3.97 0.03 -10.68
CA TYR A 91 -2.93 0.91 -10.13
C TYR A 91 -3.48 2.09 -9.33
N THR A 92 -4.63 1.94 -8.69
CA THR A 92 -5.20 2.98 -7.84
C THR A 92 -4.81 2.77 -6.39
N LEU A 93 -4.45 3.86 -5.72
CA LEU A 93 -4.05 3.84 -4.33
C LEU A 93 -4.85 4.88 -3.54
N THR A 94 -5.36 4.46 -2.39
CA THR A 94 -5.98 5.34 -1.40
C THR A 94 -5.33 5.06 -0.05
N ASP A 95 -4.77 6.10 0.56
CA ASP A 95 -4.16 6.00 1.88
C ASP A 95 -4.88 6.98 2.81
N ILE A 96 -5.57 6.46 3.82
CA ILE A 96 -6.39 7.25 4.73
C ILE A 96 -5.74 7.25 6.10
N LYS A 97 -5.44 8.43 6.61
CA LYS A 97 -4.95 8.60 7.97
C LYS A 97 -5.96 9.40 8.78
N THR A 98 -6.45 8.82 9.85
CA THR A 98 -7.33 9.48 10.80
C THR A 98 -6.60 9.67 12.11
N THR A 99 -6.51 10.91 12.56
CA THR A 99 -5.88 11.25 13.84
C THR A 99 -6.94 11.85 14.75
N ILE A 100 -7.04 11.29 15.94
CA ILE A 100 -7.94 11.78 16.99
C ILE A 100 -7.06 12.28 18.13
N GLU A 101 -7.15 13.57 18.40
CA GLU A 101 -6.41 14.21 19.49
C GLU A 101 -7.37 14.66 20.58
N ALA A 102 -7.00 14.38 21.83
CA ALA A 102 -7.74 14.85 22.99
C ALA A 102 -7.07 16.11 23.55
N ASN A 103 -7.84 17.18 23.68
CA ASN A 103 -7.37 18.37 24.39
C ASN A 103 -7.49 18.10 25.89
N LYS A 104 -6.35 18.08 26.58
CA LYS A 104 -6.29 17.76 28.01
C LYS A 104 -6.96 18.80 28.90
N SER A 105 -7.08 20.04 28.43
CA SER A 105 -7.61 21.11 29.26
C SER A 105 -9.15 21.17 29.31
N ASN A 106 -9.82 20.71 28.22
CA ASN A 106 -11.30 20.81 28.15
C ASN A 106 -11.98 19.51 27.69
N GLY A 107 -11.21 18.45 27.45
CA GLY A 107 -11.76 17.15 26.99
C GLY A 107 -12.29 17.14 25.57
N VAL A 108 -12.12 18.21 24.81
CA VAL A 108 -12.57 18.28 23.42
C VAL A 108 -11.66 17.44 22.55
N ARG A 109 -12.26 16.62 21.69
CA ARG A 109 -11.54 15.80 20.72
C ARG A 109 -11.51 16.49 19.38
N PHE A 110 -10.33 16.53 18.78
CA PHE A 110 -10.16 16.99 17.42
C PHE A 110 -9.91 15.79 16.52
N VAL A 111 -10.63 15.74 15.39
CA VAL A 111 -10.46 14.69 14.40
C VAL A 111 -9.89 15.32 13.14
N LYS A 112 -8.79 14.77 12.67
CA LYS A 112 -8.18 15.14 11.40
C LYS A 112 -8.16 13.92 10.51
N THR A 113 -8.69 14.06 9.30
CA THR A 113 -8.67 12.99 8.30
C THR A 113 -7.86 13.44 7.10
N GLU A 114 -6.87 12.63 6.74
CA GLU A 114 -6.03 12.86 5.58
C GLU A 114 -6.25 11.71 4.60
N ILE A 115 -6.67 12.03 3.36
CA ILE A 115 -6.93 11.05 2.33
C ILE A 115 -6.00 11.33 1.17
N TYR A 116 -5.09 10.41 0.92
CA TYR A 116 -4.22 10.46 -0.24
C TYR A 116 -4.78 9.55 -1.34
N GLN A 117 -4.97 10.09 -2.52
CA GLN A 117 -5.48 9.36 -3.68
C GLN A 117 -4.57 9.55 -4.87
N SER A 118 -4.24 8.46 -5.54
CA SER A 118 -3.34 8.50 -6.69
C SER A 118 -3.51 7.29 -7.58
N ASN A 119 -3.13 7.47 -8.84
CA ASN A 119 -2.73 6.37 -9.71
C ASN A 119 -1.23 6.18 -9.54
N CYS A 120 -0.82 4.94 -9.24
CA CYS A 120 0.56 4.64 -8.93
C CYS A 120 1.09 3.55 -9.85
N PRO A 121 1.90 3.90 -10.87
CA PRO A 121 2.60 2.89 -11.63
C PRO A 121 3.46 2.03 -10.73
N MET A 122 3.48 0.73 -11.01
CA MET A 122 4.28 -0.24 -10.27
C MET A 122 5.59 -0.50 -10.99
N THR A 123 6.69 -0.52 -10.26
CA THR A 123 7.97 -1.01 -10.71
C THR A 123 8.31 -2.27 -9.92
N ILE A 124 8.34 -3.40 -10.62
CA ILE A 124 8.67 -4.68 -9.99
C ILE A 124 10.16 -4.71 -9.66
N LYS A 125 10.49 -5.05 -8.43
CA LYS A 125 11.88 -5.21 -8.03
C LYS A 125 12.34 -6.62 -8.39
N PRO A 126 13.54 -6.76 -9.01
CA PRO A 126 14.06 -8.09 -9.25
C PRO A 126 14.33 -8.79 -7.91
N SER A 127 13.86 -10.02 -7.80
CA SER A 127 14.22 -10.87 -6.67
C SER A 127 15.68 -11.28 -6.81
N LYS A 128 16.44 -11.09 -5.77
CA LYS A 128 17.81 -11.62 -5.71
C LYS A 128 17.80 -13.07 -5.27
#